data_4986093d7c0f3707b5834cc83e3bc02f
#
_entry.id   4986093d7c0f3707b5834cc83e3bc02f
#
_cell.length_a   1.000
_cell.length_b   1.000
_cell.length_c   1.000
_cell.angle_alpha   90.00
_cell.angle_beta   90.00
_cell.angle_gamma   90.00
#
_symmetry.space_group_name_H-M   'P 1'
#
loop_
_entity.id
_entity.type
_entity.pdbx_description
1 polymer ?
#
loop_
_entity_poly.entity_id
_entity_poly.type
_entity_poly.pdbx_seq_one_letter_code
_entity_poly.pdbx_strand_id
1 'polypeptide(L)'
;MGDPSAGSDNPSAERYEDRGQIAVGGMATVRALWDRLLGRPLAVKKLKGDPGGDSQARFVAEARITGSLDHPNVLPIYDLCFDPADGTARLLMKLVEGQTLGSLLQDATEPPADTRLERLLEVVLKVCDALSFAHSRGVIHRDLHPQNVMVGSHGQVYVMDWGLAVRRDELVPREGTALGAMFGSGTPAYMAPEQAWGRTNDLDERTDVFGIGAILYEILTLRAPFEPIRYGDAISLARECRVVPPDEVVPASSPPARLCAIVMKALAEAREHRYQTVQALRDDVEGFLRSGGWFAAQRFQSGSLMIEEGEIGDRAYIISKGTCEVFRAVGERTERLRVVGPGGVVGEVSLFTGVRRVASVRALTDVVALVVTRDALERELGRAGIMRPFVEAGIARFAELDEIRRRA
;
A
#
# COMPACT_ATOMS: atom_id res chain seq x y z
N MET A 1 33.71 -42.94 46.92
CA MET A 1 34.14 -41.88 46.03
C MET A 1 33.39 -42.09 44.72
N GLY A 2 32.28 -41.47 44.58
CA GLY A 2 31.44 -41.52 43.38
C GLY A 2 31.77 -40.31 42.51
N ASP A 3 32.06 -40.60 41.27
CA ASP A 3 32.29 -39.61 40.20
C ASP A 3 30.94 -38.98 39.81
N PRO A 4 30.75 -37.65 39.84
CA PRO A 4 29.59 -37.04 39.29
C PRO A 4 29.84 -36.77 37.80
N SER A 5 29.49 -37.73 36.94
CA SER A 5 29.32 -37.47 35.50
C SER A 5 28.24 -36.41 35.31
N ALA A 6 28.68 -35.19 35.14
CA ALA A 6 27.85 -34.10 34.74
C ALA A 6 27.22 -34.41 33.37
N GLY A 7 25.96 -34.78 33.38
CA GLY A 7 25.13 -34.82 32.19
C GLY A 7 25.14 -33.44 31.57
N SER A 8 25.61 -33.33 30.35
CA SER A 8 25.46 -32.14 29.53
C SER A 8 23.98 -31.99 29.13
N ASP A 9 23.16 -31.52 30.06
CA ASP A 9 21.81 -31.07 29.73
C ASP A 9 21.91 -29.90 28.78
N ASN A 10 21.71 -30.17 27.50
CA ASN A 10 21.52 -29.13 26.51
C ASN A 10 20.03 -28.76 26.49
N PRO A 11 19.58 -27.79 27.30
CA PRO A 11 18.15 -27.50 27.46
C PRO A 11 17.49 -26.96 26.19
N SER A 12 18.27 -26.61 25.16
CA SER A 12 17.75 -26.07 23.91
C SER A 12 17.23 -27.15 22.97
N ALA A 13 17.78 -28.36 22.95
CA ALA A 13 17.36 -29.44 22.05
C ALA A 13 15.98 -30.02 22.44
N GLU A 14 15.67 -30.07 23.74
CA GLU A 14 14.38 -30.58 24.24
C GLU A 14 13.25 -29.54 24.18
N ARG A 15 13.60 -28.24 24.18
CA ARG A 15 12.62 -27.16 24.18
C ARG A 15 11.92 -26.98 22.85
N TYR A 16 12.64 -27.06 21.73
CA TYR A 16 12.12 -26.75 20.40
C TYR A 16 11.95 -28.03 19.57
N GLU A 17 10.70 -28.33 19.21
CA GLU A 17 10.34 -29.40 18.30
C GLU A 17 10.28 -28.87 16.86
N ASP A 18 11.04 -29.52 15.98
CA ASP A 18 11.05 -29.15 14.55
C ASP A 18 9.77 -29.63 13.85
N ARG A 19 9.05 -28.73 13.23
CA ARG A 19 7.80 -28.95 12.49
C ARG A 19 7.98 -28.94 10.97
N GLY A 20 9.20 -28.83 10.51
CA GLY A 20 9.54 -28.88 9.09
C GLY A 20 9.99 -27.56 8.50
N GLN A 21 10.40 -27.64 7.24
CA GLN A 21 10.93 -26.51 6.49
C GLN A 21 9.80 -25.69 5.88
N ILE A 22 9.88 -24.35 6.03
CA ILE A 22 8.90 -23.39 5.48
C ILE A 22 9.44 -22.79 4.18
N ALA A 23 10.72 -22.36 4.19
CA ALA A 23 11.31 -21.68 3.05
C ALA A 23 12.81 -21.96 2.93
N VAL A 24 13.31 -21.85 1.70
CA VAL A 24 14.74 -21.93 1.37
C VAL A 24 15.11 -20.70 0.57
N GLY A 25 15.87 -19.79 1.19
CA GLY A 25 16.51 -18.67 0.48
C GLY A 25 17.94 -18.99 0.08
N GLY A 26 18.57 -18.08 -0.64
CA GLY A 26 19.99 -18.20 -1.04
C GLY A 26 20.93 -18.33 0.16
N MET A 27 20.78 -17.47 1.16
CA MET A 27 21.68 -17.33 2.30
C MET A 27 21.19 -18.06 3.57
N ALA A 28 19.89 -18.37 3.69
CA ALA A 28 19.33 -18.96 4.90
C ALA A 28 18.19 -19.94 4.59
N THR A 29 17.90 -20.81 5.56
CA THR A 29 16.71 -21.66 5.59
C THR A 29 15.79 -21.21 6.71
N VAL A 30 14.48 -21.31 6.49
CA VAL A 30 13.45 -21.02 7.51
C VAL A 30 12.70 -22.30 7.82
N ARG A 31 12.60 -22.65 9.12
CA ARG A 31 11.88 -23.82 9.61
C ARG A 31 10.82 -23.41 10.63
N ALA A 32 9.72 -24.14 10.66
CA ALA A 32 8.74 -24.04 11.73
C ALA A 32 9.23 -24.84 12.95
N LEU A 33 9.11 -24.25 14.12
CA LEU A 33 9.39 -24.89 15.39
C LEU A 33 8.19 -24.77 16.31
N TRP A 34 8.08 -25.70 17.27
CA TRP A 34 7.15 -25.63 18.38
C TRP A 34 7.91 -25.42 19.68
N ASP A 35 7.69 -24.31 20.38
CA ASP A 35 8.23 -24.08 21.72
C ASP A 35 7.38 -24.85 22.74
N ARG A 36 7.89 -25.97 23.21
CA ARG A 36 7.20 -26.84 24.19
C ARG A 36 7.01 -26.16 25.54
N LEU A 37 7.89 -25.22 25.89
CA LEU A 37 7.82 -24.52 27.17
C LEU A 37 6.69 -23.47 27.18
N LEU A 38 6.56 -22.70 26.09
CA LEU A 38 5.56 -21.66 25.96
C LEU A 38 4.29 -22.15 25.24
N GLY A 39 4.26 -23.38 24.70
CA GLY A 39 3.12 -23.92 23.98
C GLY A 39 2.73 -23.13 22.73
N ARG A 40 3.71 -22.62 21.96
CA ARG A 40 3.45 -21.78 20.79
C ARG A 40 4.33 -22.11 19.60
N PRO A 41 3.83 -21.87 18.37
CA PRO A 41 4.66 -21.98 17.18
C PRO A 41 5.62 -20.77 17.06
N LEU A 42 6.78 -21.01 16.45
CA LEU A 42 7.73 -19.98 16.05
C LEU A 42 8.48 -20.40 14.78
N ALA A 43 9.16 -19.48 14.15
CA ALA A 43 10.03 -19.73 13.01
C ALA A 43 11.49 -19.54 13.42
N VAL A 44 12.37 -20.37 12.87
CA VAL A 44 13.82 -20.19 12.96
C VAL A 44 14.41 -19.97 11.58
N LYS A 45 15.10 -18.85 11.38
CA LYS A 45 15.93 -18.56 10.21
C LYS A 45 17.36 -18.99 10.57
N LYS A 46 17.91 -19.98 9.88
CA LYS A 46 19.28 -20.47 10.06
C LYS A 46 20.11 -20.08 8.86
N LEU A 47 21.27 -19.46 9.10
CA LEU A 47 22.24 -19.12 8.07
C LEU A 47 22.77 -20.42 7.41
N LYS A 48 22.99 -20.37 6.09
CA LYS A 48 23.70 -21.39 5.32
C LYS A 48 25.16 -20.98 5.17
N GLY A 49 26.07 -21.92 5.25
CA GLY A 49 27.49 -21.71 4.99
C GLY A 49 28.35 -21.60 6.25
N ASP A 50 29.55 -21.03 6.07
CA ASP A 50 30.63 -21.11 7.06
C ASP A 50 30.39 -20.17 8.25
N PRO A 51 30.45 -20.66 9.49
CA PRO A 51 30.32 -19.80 10.67
C PRO A 51 31.54 -18.88 10.77
N GLY A 52 31.30 -17.59 11.04
CA GLY A 52 32.33 -16.58 11.28
C GLY A 52 32.72 -15.73 10.06
N GLY A 53 32.13 -15.94 8.89
CA GLY A 53 32.35 -15.09 7.69
C GLY A 53 31.49 -13.81 7.64
N ASP A 54 31.70 -13.00 6.61
CA ASP A 54 30.94 -11.76 6.35
C ASP A 54 29.42 -11.99 6.33
N SER A 55 28.96 -13.17 5.89
CA SER A 55 27.56 -13.53 5.86
C SER A 55 26.95 -13.63 7.26
N GLN A 56 27.69 -14.16 8.24
CA GLN A 56 27.23 -14.22 9.63
C GLN A 56 27.21 -12.83 10.27
N ALA A 57 28.20 -11.98 9.99
CA ALA A 57 28.22 -10.61 10.48
C ALA A 57 26.99 -9.81 9.97
N ARG A 58 26.64 -9.95 8.68
CA ARG A 58 25.44 -9.35 8.10
C ARG A 58 24.15 -9.89 8.72
N PHE A 59 24.05 -11.20 8.90
CA PHE A 59 22.88 -11.83 9.53
C PHE A 59 22.66 -11.33 10.97
N VAL A 60 23.76 -11.19 11.74
CA VAL A 60 23.68 -10.61 13.10
C VAL A 60 23.32 -9.13 13.07
N ALA A 61 23.81 -8.36 12.09
CA ALA A 61 23.44 -6.96 11.91
C ALA A 61 21.95 -6.80 11.57
N GLU A 62 21.43 -7.61 10.63
CA GLU A 62 19.99 -7.69 10.32
C GLU A 62 19.15 -7.95 11.58
N ALA A 63 19.56 -8.99 12.36
CA ALA A 63 18.86 -9.34 13.59
C ALA A 63 18.84 -8.18 14.62
N ARG A 64 19.95 -7.45 14.75
CA ARG A 64 20.07 -6.29 15.66
C ARG A 64 19.20 -5.12 15.21
N ILE A 65 19.19 -4.80 13.91
CA ILE A 65 18.34 -3.75 13.35
C ILE A 65 16.88 -4.13 13.58
N THR A 66 16.44 -5.30 13.11
CA THR A 66 15.05 -5.74 13.24
C THR A 66 14.62 -5.81 14.71
N GLY A 67 15.46 -6.37 15.60
CA GLY A 67 15.19 -6.46 17.04
C GLY A 67 15.11 -5.12 17.75
N SER A 68 15.66 -4.04 17.17
CA SER A 68 15.55 -2.67 17.70
C SER A 68 14.25 -1.97 17.28
N LEU A 69 13.50 -2.55 16.34
CA LEU A 69 12.26 -2.00 15.79
C LEU A 69 11.04 -2.67 16.44
N ASP A 70 10.64 -2.19 17.61
CA ASP A 70 9.44 -2.66 18.30
C ASP A 70 8.19 -1.95 17.75
N HIS A 71 7.56 -2.58 16.76
CA HIS A 71 6.38 -2.03 16.08
C HIS A 71 5.44 -3.16 15.63
N PRO A 72 4.11 -3.01 15.71
CA PRO A 72 3.14 -4.06 15.39
C PRO A 72 3.22 -4.56 13.93
N ASN A 73 3.76 -3.77 13.01
CA ASN A 73 3.92 -4.14 11.60
C ASN A 73 5.38 -4.47 11.21
N VAL A 74 6.29 -4.63 12.16
CA VAL A 74 7.62 -5.22 11.98
C VAL A 74 7.59 -6.63 12.52
N LEU A 75 8.19 -7.60 11.80
CA LEU A 75 8.17 -9.00 12.23
C LEU A 75 8.90 -9.16 13.57
N PRO A 76 8.22 -9.63 14.65
CA PRO A 76 8.84 -9.75 15.96
C PRO A 76 9.96 -10.79 15.97
N ILE A 77 11.13 -10.39 16.45
CA ILE A 77 12.25 -11.26 16.77
C ILE A 77 12.17 -11.63 18.25
N TYR A 78 12.33 -12.91 18.55
CA TYR A 78 12.28 -13.42 19.91
C TYR A 78 13.67 -13.66 20.51
N ASP A 79 14.63 -14.12 19.67
CA ASP A 79 16.00 -14.38 20.14
C ASP A 79 16.98 -14.52 18.97
N LEU A 80 18.24 -14.21 19.23
CA LEU A 80 19.37 -14.48 18.35
C LEU A 80 20.35 -15.40 19.10
N CYS A 81 20.49 -16.62 18.64
CA CYS A 81 21.38 -17.61 19.24
C CYS A 81 22.31 -18.23 18.19
N PHE A 82 23.28 -18.98 18.68
CA PHE A 82 24.24 -19.70 17.84
C PHE A 82 24.08 -21.20 18.04
N ASP A 83 24.15 -21.95 16.96
CA ASP A 83 24.10 -23.39 17.01
C ASP A 83 25.32 -23.94 17.79
N PRO A 84 25.14 -24.72 18.87
CA PRO A 84 26.26 -25.24 19.63
C PRO A 84 27.14 -26.20 18.84
N ALA A 85 26.59 -26.84 17.79
CA ALA A 85 27.31 -27.85 17.02
C ALA A 85 28.24 -27.25 15.98
N ASP A 86 27.83 -26.17 15.33
CA ASP A 86 28.56 -25.61 14.19
C ASP A 86 28.79 -24.08 14.30
N GLY A 87 28.33 -23.43 15.38
CA GLY A 87 28.51 -22.00 15.61
C GLY A 87 27.68 -21.10 14.66
N THR A 88 26.79 -21.65 13.80
CA THR A 88 25.99 -20.86 12.89
C THR A 88 24.91 -20.04 13.61
N ALA A 89 24.70 -18.83 13.17
CA ALA A 89 23.66 -17.94 13.73
C ALA A 89 22.25 -18.44 13.38
N ARG A 90 21.37 -18.38 14.38
CA ARG A 90 19.94 -18.72 14.30
C ARG A 90 19.12 -17.57 14.84
N LEU A 91 18.13 -17.13 14.08
CA LEU A 91 17.18 -16.08 14.46
C LEU A 91 15.82 -16.71 14.75
N LEU A 92 15.37 -16.65 16.00
CA LEU A 92 14.06 -17.08 16.41
C LEU A 92 13.09 -15.91 16.28
N MET A 93 11.99 -16.13 15.55
CA MET A 93 11.04 -15.06 15.23
C MET A 93 9.60 -15.61 15.23
N LYS A 94 8.64 -14.70 15.17
CA LYS A 94 7.23 -15.07 15.05
C LYS A 94 6.99 -15.89 13.78
N LEU A 95 6.32 -17.05 13.94
CA LEU A 95 5.71 -17.74 12.80
C LEU A 95 4.41 -17.04 12.43
N VAL A 96 4.32 -16.56 11.21
CA VAL A 96 3.09 -15.94 10.68
C VAL A 96 2.36 -16.94 9.79
N GLU A 97 1.14 -17.25 10.16
CA GLU A 97 0.24 -18.06 9.32
C GLU A 97 -0.38 -17.13 8.26
N GLY A 98 0.05 -17.27 7.01
CA GLY A 98 -0.36 -16.40 5.92
C GLY A 98 0.55 -16.56 4.71
N GLN A 99 0.54 -15.56 3.85
CA GLN A 99 1.34 -15.54 2.63
C GLN A 99 1.95 -14.16 2.38
N THR A 100 2.95 -14.07 1.54
CA THR A 100 3.52 -12.79 1.16
C THR A 100 2.54 -12.01 0.25
N LEU A 101 2.63 -10.68 0.28
CA LEU A 101 1.88 -9.85 -0.65
C LEU A 101 2.22 -10.23 -2.11
N GLY A 102 3.48 -10.59 -2.38
CA GLY A 102 3.90 -11.06 -3.69
C GLY A 102 3.19 -12.34 -4.12
N SER A 103 3.02 -13.33 -3.23
CA SER A 103 2.23 -14.52 -3.54
C SER A 103 0.76 -14.18 -3.78
N LEU A 104 0.17 -13.28 -2.97
CA LEU A 104 -1.20 -12.80 -3.18
C LEU A 104 -1.40 -12.13 -4.55
N LEU A 105 -0.40 -11.42 -5.06
CA LEU A 105 -0.45 -10.78 -6.37
C LEU A 105 -0.22 -11.76 -7.51
N GLN A 106 0.69 -12.74 -7.34
CA GLN A 106 0.97 -13.79 -8.33
C GLN A 106 -0.22 -14.72 -8.56
N ASP A 107 -1.01 -15.02 -7.52
CA ASP A 107 -2.22 -15.83 -7.63
C ASP A 107 -3.38 -15.07 -8.32
N ALA A 108 -3.21 -13.79 -8.60
CA ALA A 108 -4.21 -12.97 -9.24
C ALA A 108 -4.10 -13.06 -10.77
N THR A 109 -5.24 -13.33 -11.43
CA THR A 109 -5.33 -13.36 -12.90
C THR A 109 -5.63 -11.99 -13.51
N GLU A 110 -6.20 -11.08 -12.73
CA GLU A 110 -6.58 -9.72 -13.13
C GLU A 110 -6.20 -8.70 -12.06
N PRO A 111 -5.86 -7.46 -12.44
CA PRO A 111 -5.65 -6.39 -11.48
C PRO A 111 -6.81 -6.24 -10.50
N PRO A 112 -6.53 -5.93 -9.22
CA PRO A 112 -7.58 -5.86 -8.23
C PRO A 112 -8.50 -4.65 -8.48
N ALA A 113 -9.81 -4.89 -8.40
CA ALA A 113 -10.83 -3.85 -8.42
C ALA A 113 -11.54 -3.77 -7.05
N ASP A 114 -12.09 -2.61 -6.76
CA ASP A 114 -12.99 -2.36 -5.62
C ASP A 114 -12.49 -2.89 -4.27
N THR A 115 -13.24 -3.80 -3.63
CA THR A 115 -12.98 -4.31 -2.27
C THR A 115 -11.63 -5.01 -2.11
N ARG A 116 -11.12 -5.65 -3.18
CA ARG A 116 -9.80 -6.27 -3.14
C ARG A 116 -8.71 -5.21 -3.14
N LEU A 117 -8.83 -4.19 -3.99
CA LEU A 117 -7.87 -3.08 -4.04
C LEU A 117 -7.83 -2.34 -2.70
N GLU A 118 -8.98 -2.08 -2.07
CA GLU A 118 -9.01 -1.46 -0.73
C GLU A 118 -8.24 -2.26 0.31
N ARG A 119 -8.46 -3.57 0.39
CA ARG A 119 -7.71 -4.44 1.31
C ARG A 119 -6.21 -4.39 1.05
N LEU A 120 -5.79 -4.35 -0.21
CA LEU A 120 -4.36 -4.22 -0.57
C LEU A 120 -3.81 -2.84 -0.19
N LEU A 121 -4.59 -1.77 -0.35
CA LEU A 121 -4.19 -0.43 0.11
C LEU A 121 -4.11 -0.35 1.64
N GLU A 122 -5.01 -1.02 2.38
CA GLU A 122 -4.91 -1.15 3.84
C GLU A 122 -3.62 -1.88 4.26
N VAL A 123 -3.17 -2.88 3.49
CA VAL A 123 -1.87 -3.51 3.70
C VAL A 123 -0.75 -2.49 3.51
N VAL A 124 -0.81 -1.68 2.44
CA VAL A 124 0.20 -0.63 2.18
C VAL A 124 0.23 0.42 3.30
N LEU A 125 -0.93 0.83 3.86
CA LEU A 125 -0.95 1.74 5.01
C LEU A 125 -0.18 1.18 6.21
N LYS A 126 -0.33 -0.12 6.51
CA LYS A 126 0.42 -0.78 7.59
C LYS A 126 1.92 -0.90 7.29
N VAL A 127 2.30 -1.07 6.02
CA VAL A 127 3.71 -0.98 5.59
C VAL A 127 4.24 0.44 5.84
N CYS A 128 3.48 1.47 5.48
CA CYS A 128 3.85 2.87 5.76
C CYS A 128 4.03 3.13 7.26
N ASP A 129 3.17 2.57 8.12
CA ASP A 129 3.29 2.71 9.58
C ASP A 129 4.61 2.12 10.09
N ALA A 130 4.98 0.90 9.63
CA ALA A 130 6.26 0.26 9.98
C ALA A 130 7.47 1.10 9.54
N LEU A 131 7.44 1.61 8.31
CA LEU A 131 8.57 2.39 7.77
C LEU A 131 8.67 3.78 8.37
N SER A 132 7.56 4.46 8.63
CA SER A 132 7.56 5.74 9.35
C SER A 132 8.19 5.58 10.73
N PHE A 133 7.89 4.48 11.43
CA PHE A 133 8.53 4.16 12.70
C PHE A 133 10.03 3.88 12.53
N ALA A 134 10.44 3.05 11.56
CA ALA A 134 11.86 2.77 11.30
C ALA A 134 12.64 4.05 10.96
N HIS A 135 12.07 4.93 10.12
CA HIS A 135 12.66 6.23 9.77
C HIS A 135 12.82 7.15 10.99
N SER A 136 11.86 7.13 11.93
CA SER A 136 11.98 7.88 13.20
C SER A 136 13.16 7.39 14.06
N ARG A 137 13.62 6.16 13.83
CA ARG A 137 14.81 5.56 14.48
C ARG A 137 16.06 5.66 13.61
N GLY A 138 15.97 6.38 12.48
CA GLY A 138 17.08 6.56 11.53
C GLY A 138 17.41 5.30 10.73
N VAL A 139 16.50 4.35 10.59
CA VAL A 139 16.69 3.10 9.83
C VAL A 139 15.96 3.19 8.50
N ILE A 140 16.67 2.88 7.41
CA ILE A 140 16.16 2.83 6.03
C ILE A 140 16.19 1.36 5.58
N HIS A 141 15.10 0.84 5.02
CA HIS A 141 14.92 -0.58 4.66
C HIS A 141 15.69 -0.98 3.40
N ARG A 142 15.56 -0.22 2.30
CA ARG A 142 16.28 -0.35 1.03
C ARG A 142 15.92 -1.55 0.13
N ASP A 143 15.13 -2.49 0.59
CA ASP A 143 14.71 -3.67 -0.20
C ASP A 143 13.21 -3.94 -0.06
N LEU A 144 12.40 -2.90 -0.34
CA LEU A 144 10.94 -3.01 -0.29
C LEU A 144 10.40 -3.57 -1.60
N HIS A 145 9.75 -4.72 -1.49
CA HIS A 145 9.01 -5.36 -2.57
C HIS A 145 7.94 -6.29 -1.99
N PRO A 146 6.95 -6.75 -2.78
CA PRO A 146 5.82 -7.51 -2.25
C PRO A 146 6.19 -8.81 -1.52
N GLN A 147 7.33 -9.45 -1.85
CA GLN A 147 7.77 -10.65 -1.14
C GLN A 147 8.27 -10.37 0.28
N ASN A 148 8.67 -9.12 0.59
CA ASN A 148 9.10 -8.70 1.92
C ASN A 148 7.95 -8.15 2.78
N VAL A 149 6.70 -8.31 2.34
CA VAL A 149 5.49 -7.98 3.09
C VAL A 149 4.68 -9.23 3.35
N MET A 150 4.59 -9.67 4.61
CA MET A 150 3.79 -10.81 5.02
C MET A 150 2.38 -10.38 5.42
N VAL A 151 1.37 -11.04 4.88
CA VAL A 151 -0.04 -10.84 5.21
C VAL A 151 -0.58 -12.08 5.90
N GLY A 152 -0.91 -11.95 7.17
CA GLY A 152 -1.44 -13.03 7.99
C GLY A 152 -2.92 -13.26 7.76
N SER A 153 -3.39 -14.48 8.07
CA SER A 153 -4.77 -14.94 7.89
C SER A 153 -5.82 -14.11 8.64
N HIS A 154 -5.41 -13.39 9.70
CA HIS A 154 -6.27 -12.52 10.50
C HIS A 154 -6.01 -11.03 10.26
N GLY A 155 -5.46 -10.66 9.10
CA GLY A 155 -5.23 -9.28 8.72
C GLY A 155 -4.00 -8.62 9.35
N GLN A 156 -3.11 -9.40 9.98
CA GLN A 156 -1.80 -8.89 10.40
C GLN A 156 -0.93 -8.61 9.17
N VAL A 157 -0.14 -7.55 9.23
CA VAL A 157 0.83 -7.21 8.19
C VAL A 157 2.18 -6.98 8.84
N TYR A 158 3.21 -7.60 8.28
CA TYR A 158 4.58 -7.47 8.77
C TYR A 158 5.53 -7.16 7.63
N VAL A 159 6.34 -6.11 7.79
CA VAL A 159 7.52 -5.86 6.96
C VAL A 159 8.64 -6.77 7.46
N MET A 160 9.24 -7.50 6.52
CA MET A 160 10.27 -8.51 6.78
C MET A 160 11.56 -8.18 6.04
N ASP A 161 12.60 -8.94 6.35
CA ASP A 161 13.90 -8.93 5.65
C ASP A 161 14.59 -7.57 5.65
N TRP A 162 15.09 -7.18 6.83
CA TRP A 162 15.88 -5.97 7.05
C TRP A 162 17.39 -6.20 6.77
N GLY A 163 17.71 -7.23 5.96
CA GLY A 163 19.08 -7.63 5.66
C GLY A 163 19.89 -6.61 4.86
N LEU A 164 19.22 -5.69 4.18
CA LEU A 164 19.83 -4.55 3.49
C LEU A 164 19.64 -3.23 4.22
N ALA A 165 18.94 -3.22 5.36
CA ALA A 165 18.68 -2.01 6.11
C ALA A 165 19.98 -1.37 6.63
N VAL A 166 19.99 -0.04 6.68
CA VAL A 166 21.11 0.75 7.17
C VAL A 166 20.64 1.81 8.14
N ARG A 167 21.50 2.15 9.09
CA ARG A 167 21.29 3.33 9.92
C ARG A 167 21.82 4.57 9.20
N ARG A 168 21.09 5.68 9.30
CA ARG A 168 21.47 6.95 8.65
C ARG A 168 22.87 7.43 9.07
N ASP A 169 23.26 7.21 10.33
CA ASP A 169 24.60 7.55 10.83
C ASP A 169 25.72 6.65 10.30
N GLU A 170 25.37 5.48 9.75
CA GLU A 170 26.29 4.55 9.10
C GLU A 170 26.51 4.87 7.61
N LEU A 171 25.66 5.68 6.99
CA LEU A 171 25.79 6.13 5.59
C LEU A 171 26.93 7.14 5.38
N VAL A 172 27.49 7.72 6.45
CA VAL A 172 28.63 8.61 6.36
C VAL A 172 29.87 7.79 5.97
N PRO A 173 30.59 8.13 4.87
CA PRO A 173 31.76 7.39 4.45
C PRO A 173 32.82 7.37 5.56
N ARG A 174 33.00 6.22 6.20
CA ARG A 174 34.18 5.97 7.03
C ARG A 174 35.24 5.34 6.11
N GLU A 175 36.40 5.95 6.01
CA GLU A 175 37.55 5.38 5.28
C GLU A 175 37.79 3.94 5.80
N GLY A 176 37.75 2.97 4.86
CA GLY A 176 38.05 1.55 5.14
C GLY A 176 36.87 0.66 5.47
N THR A 177 35.62 1.13 5.43
CA THR A 177 34.45 0.25 5.58
C THR A 177 34.07 -0.44 4.27
N ALA A 178 33.80 -1.77 4.33
CA ALA A 178 33.40 -2.60 3.19
C ALA A 178 31.96 -2.28 2.71
N LEU A 179 31.53 -1.01 2.75
CA LEU A 179 30.25 -0.57 2.20
C LEU A 179 30.15 -0.88 0.68
N GLY A 180 31.29 -0.94 -0.03
CA GLY A 180 31.31 -1.21 -1.47
C GLY A 180 30.66 -2.52 -1.93
N ALA A 181 30.60 -3.55 -1.05
CA ALA A 181 30.00 -4.84 -1.37
C ALA A 181 28.45 -4.87 -1.16
N MET A 182 27.86 -3.84 -0.51
CA MET A 182 26.42 -3.69 -0.33
C MET A 182 25.73 -2.95 -1.48
N PHE A 183 26.50 -2.45 -2.45
CA PHE A 183 26.00 -1.69 -3.58
C PHE A 183 25.57 -2.61 -4.72
N GLY A 184 24.32 -2.44 -5.17
CA GLY A 184 23.68 -3.31 -6.15
C GLY A 184 23.00 -4.54 -5.52
N SER A 185 22.94 -4.64 -4.19
CA SER A 185 22.13 -5.63 -3.49
C SER A 185 20.70 -5.11 -3.36
N GLY A 186 19.72 -5.96 -3.62
CA GLY A 186 18.29 -5.67 -3.62
C GLY A 186 17.64 -6.30 -4.85
N THR A 187 16.35 -6.13 -4.97
CA THR A 187 15.55 -6.70 -6.06
C THR A 187 15.45 -5.68 -7.19
N PRO A 188 16.22 -5.84 -8.30
CA PRO A 188 16.38 -4.78 -9.32
C PRO A 188 15.07 -4.23 -9.89
N ALA A 189 14.03 -5.06 -9.97
CA ALA A 189 12.72 -4.68 -10.48
C ALA A 189 12.00 -3.60 -9.65
N TYR A 190 12.46 -3.34 -8.39
CA TYR A 190 11.85 -2.39 -7.44
C TYR A 190 12.84 -1.34 -6.93
N MET A 191 14.09 -1.37 -7.39
CA MET A 191 15.15 -0.47 -6.93
C MET A 191 14.88 0.98 -7.30
N ALA A 192 15.12 1.88 -6.36
CA ALA A 192 15.20 3.29 -6.65
C ALA A 192 16.44 3.62 -7.53
N PRO A 193 16.39 4.66 -8.39
CA PRO A 193 17.50 5.01 -9.26
C PRO A 193 18.83 5.22 -8.53
N GLU A 194 18.82 5.88 -7.39
CA GLU A 194 20.02 6.11 -6.57
C GLU A 194 20.64 4.81 -6.07
N GLN A 195 19.83 3.77 -5.79
CA GLN A 195 20.32 2.44 -5.43
C GLN A 195 20.94 1.75 -6.66
N ALA A 196 20.26 1.77 -7.80
CA ALA A 196 20.73 1.15 -9.03
C ALA A 196 22.04 1.79 -9.55
N TRP A 197 22.25 3.08 -9.28
CA TRP A 197 23.50 3.80 -9.56
C TRP A 197 24.57 3.58 -8.47
N GLY A 198 24.24 2.97 -7.33
CA GLY A 198 25.16 2.83 -6.20
C GLY A 198 25.53 4.15 -5.51
N ARG A 199 24.65 5.15 -5.57
CA ARG A 199 24.87 6.49 -4.99
C ARG A 199 24.55 6.48 -3.49
N THR A 200 25.48 6.02 -2.66
CA THR A 200 25.29 5.88 -1.21
C THR A 200 24.92 7.15 -0.49
N ASN A 201 25.54 8.26 -0.86
CA ASN A 201 25.29 9.57 -0.24
C ASN A 201 23.89 10.10 -0.55
N ASP A 202 23.21 9.49 -1.51
CA ASP A 202 21.87 9.87 -1.94
C ASP A 202 20.78 9.01 -1.29
N LEU A 203 21.16 7.98 -0.52
CA LEU A 203 20.22 7.11 0.16
C LEU A 203 19.61 7.82 1.39
N ASP A 204 18.30 7.92 1.41
CA ASP A 204 17.53 8.46 2.53
C ASP A 204 16.12 7.83 2.57
N GLU A 205 15.22 8.35 3.41
CA GLU A 205 13.86 7.81 3.56
C GLU A 205 13.07 7.80 2.25
N ARG A 206 13.42 8.65 1.29
CA ARG A 206 12.77 8.72 -0.03
C ARG A 206 13.12 7.52 -0.92
N THR A 207 14.15 6.77 -0.58
CA THR A 207 14.46 5.47 -1.19
C THR A 207 13.36 4.45 -0.85
N ASP A 208 12.90 4.42 0.40
CA ASP A 208 11.79 3.55 0.82
C ASP A 208 10.44 4.05 0.27
N VAL A 209 10.25 5.37 0.13
CA VAL A 209 9.07 5.94 -0.57
C VAL A 209 8.97 5.38 -1.99
N PHE A 210 10.09 5.29 -2.71
CA PHE A 210 10.13 4.67 -4.05
C PHE A 210 9.71 3.19 -3.98
N GLY A 211 10.25 2.41 -3.03
CA GLY A 211 9.89 1.01 -2.84
C GLY A 211 8.40 0.79 -2.55
N ILE A 212 7.78 1.67 -1.72
CA ILE A 212 6.31 1.64 -1.52
C ILE A 212 5.58 1.98 -2.82
N GLY A 213 6.06 2.97 -3.58
CA GLY A 213 5.53 3.28 -4.91
C GLY A 213 5.59 2.08 -5.86
N ALA A 214 6.67 1.30 -5.80
CA ALA A 214 6.84 0.09 -6.60
C ALA A 214 5.86 -1.03 -6.17
N ILE A 215 5.59 -1.19 -4.87
CA ILE A 215 4.55 -2.09 -4.37
C ILE A 215 3.17 -1.66 -4.86
N LEU A 216 2.83 -0.37 -4.75
CA LEU A 216 1.56 0.17 -5.24
C LEU A 216 1.41 -0.02 -6.76
N TYR A 217 2.48 0.17 -7.52
CA TYR A 217 2.51 -0.06 -8.97
C TYR A 217 2.14 -1.51 -9.29
N GLU A 218 2.78 -2.49 -8.63
CA GLU A 218 2.48 -3.90 -8.85
C GLU A 218 1.07 -4.28 -8.39
N ILE A 219 0.56 -3.68 -7.33
CA ILE A 219 -0.85 -3.86 -6.95
C ILE A 219 -1.78 -3.45 -8.09
N LEU A 220 -1.50 -2.35 -8.80
CA LEU A 220 -2.36 -1.86 -9.88
C LEU A 220 -2.18 -2.60 -11.21
N THR A 221 -0.97 -3.11 -11.48
CA THR A 221 -0.62 -3.62 -12.81
C THR A 221 -0.34 -5.13 -12.84
N LEU A 222 -0.16 -5.77 -11.68
CA LEU A 222 0.36 -7.13 -11.49
C LEU A 222 1.75 -7.32 -12.12
N ARG A 223 2.51 -6.22 -12.29
CA ARG A 223 3.86 -6.20 -12.82
C ARG A 223 4.75 -5.30 -11.99
N ALA A 224 6.02 -5.67 -11.83
CA ALA A 224 7.00 -4.80 -11.23
C ALA A 224 7.31 -3.59 -12.14
N PRO A 225 7.69 -2.41 -11.60
CA PRO A 225 7.99 -1.22 -12.42
C PRO A 225 9.08 -1.43 -13.48
N PHE A 226 10.08 -2.26 -13.17
CA PHE A 226 11.23 -2.54 -14.02
C PHE A 226 11.31 -4.00 -14.44
N GLU A 227 10.18 -4.62 -14.74
CA GLU A 227 10.14 -5.96 -15.29
C GLU A 227 10.64 -5.93 -16.75
N PRO A 228 11.70 -6.67 -17.11
CA PRO A 228 12.22 -6.68 -18.46
C PRO A 228 11.22 -7.41 -19.40
N ILE A 229 10.57 -6.66 -20.28
CA ILE A 229 9.58 -7.20 -21.24
C ILE A 229 10.27 -8.07 -22.30
N ARG A 230 11.52 -7.77 -22.64
CA ARG A 230 12.42 -8.56 -23.52
C ARG A 230 13.86 -8.17 -23.27
N TYR A 231 14.75 -9.11 -22.96
CA TYR A 231 16.23 -8.98 -22.97
C TYR A 231 16.81 -7.70 -22.31
N GLY A 232 16.09 -7.01 -21.45
CA GLY A 232 16.54 -5.84 -20.73
C GLY A 232 17.06 -6.20 -19.35
N ASP A 233 18.15 -5.57 -18.94
CA ASP A 233 18.64 -5.63 -17.57
C ASP A 233 17.77 -4.74 -16.68
N ALA A 234 17.08 -5.31 -15.68
CA ALA A 234 16.24 -4.57 -14.74
C ALA A 234 17.02 -3.43 -14.04
N ILE A 235 18.31 -3.63 -13.77
CA ILE A 235 19.19 -2.58 -13.21
C ILE A 235 19.31 -1.39 -14.15
N SER A 236 19.45 -1.62 -15.46
CA SER A 236 19.52 -0.53 -16.45
C SER A 236 18.21 0.24 -16.52
N LEU A 237 17.06 -0.47 -16.49
CA LEU A 237 15.74 0.17 -16.43
C LEU A 237 15.56 1.00 -15.15
N ALA A 238 16.02 0.49 -14.00
CA ALA A 238 15.98 1.21 -12.74
C ALA A 238 16.86 2.47 -12.75
N ARG A 239 18.04 2.40 -13.39
CA ARG A 239 18.92 3.56 -13.57
C ARG A 239 18.30 4.65 -14.43
N GLU A 240 17.62 4.27 -15.50
CA GLU A 240 16.92 5.18 -16.41
C GLU A 240 15.57 5.65 -15.86
N CYS A 241 15.08 5.04 -14.81
CA CYS A 241 13.78 5.28 -14.16
C CYS A 241 12.60 5.37 -15.17
N ARG A 242 12.61 4.52 -16.19
CA ARG A 242 11.55 4.49 -17.21
C ARG A 242 10.35 3.70 -16.72
N VAL A 243 9.50 4.35 -15.94
CA VAL A 243 8.25 3.76 -15.46
C VAL A 243 7.12 4.15 -16.39
N VAL A 244 6.44 3.16 -16.97
CA VAL A 244 5.22 3.38 -17.75
C VAL A 244 4.05 3.60 -16.79
N PRO A 245 3.19 4.64 -16.97
CA PRO A 245 2.04 4.86 -16.11
C PRO A 245 1.11 3.62 -16.01
N PRO A 246 0.54 3.31 -14.82
CA PRO A 246 -0.30 2.11 -14.65
C PRO A 246 -1.50 2.02 -15.59
N ASP A 247 -2.14 3.15 -15.92
CA ASP A 247 -3.27 3.25 -16.85
C ASP A 247 -2.88 2.95 -18.32
N GLU A 248 -1.62 3.14 -18.69
CA GLU A 248 -1.09 2.74 -19.99
C GLU A 248 -0.73 1.24 -20.03
N VAL A 249 -0.32 0.65 -18.90
CA VAL A 249 0.02 -0.79 -18.79
C VAL A 249 -1.21 -1.67 -18.80
N VAL A 250 -2.28 -1.25 -18.11
CA VAL A 250 -3.53 -2.02 -17.94
C VAL A 250 -4.76 -1.18 -18.30
N PRO A 251 -4.88 -0.69 -19.54
CA PRO A 251 -5.96 0.21 -19.92
C PRO A 251 -7.36 -0.40 -19.76
N ALA A 252 -7.48 -1.73 -19.89
CA ALA A 252 -8.75 -2.43 -19.76
C ALA A 252 -9.30 -2.44 -18.31
N SER A 253 -8.43 -2.39 -17.29
CA SER A 253 -8.86 -2.35 -15.88
C SER A 253 -9.09 -0.94 -15.36
N SER A 254 -8.75 0.11 -16.15
CA SER A 254 -8.96 1.52 -15.82
C SER A 254 -8.62 1.86 -14.35
N PRO A 255 -7.37 1.71 -13.92
CA PRO A 255 -7.01 1.98 -12.54
C PRO A 255 -7.32 3.44 -12.17
N PRO A 256 -7.72 3.74 -10.91
CA PRO A 256 -8.14 5.08 -10.52
C PRO A 256 -7.06 6.13 -10.78
N ALA A 257 -7.37 7.16 -11.58
CA ALA A 257 -6.40 8.18 -12.02
C ALA A 257 -5.69 8.87 -10.84
N ARG A 258 -6.40 9.11 -9.72
CA ARG A 258 -5.79 9.69 -8.51
C ARG A 258 -4.75 8.73 -7.90
N LEU A 259 -5.02 7.43 -7.89
CA LEU A 259 -4.07 6.45 -7.37
C LEU A 259 -2.87 6.29 -8.30
N CYS A 260 -3.08 6.32 -9.63
CA CYS A 260 -1.98 6.38 -10.61
C CYS A 260 -1.08 7.60 -10.36
N ALA A 261 -1.66 8.78 -10.10
CA ALA A 261 -0.89 9.97 -9.77
C ALA A 261 -0.08 9.84 -8.46
N ILE A 262 -0.63 9.19 -7.43
CA ILE A 262 0.08 8.88 -6.18
C ILE A 262 1.27 7.97 -6.47
N VAL A 263 1.06 6.90 -7.24
CA VAL A 263 2.10 5.94 -7.62
C VAL A 263 3.22 6.63 -8.41
N MET A 264 2.88 7.38 -9.46
CA MET A 264 3.87 8.05 -10.30
C MET A 264 4.66 9.12 -9.55
N LYS A 265 4.03 9.82 -8.58
CA LYS A 265 4.75 10.75 -7.70
C LYS A 265 5.73 10.01 -6.78
N ALA A 266 5.35 8.86 -6.21
CA ALA A 266 6.26 8.06 -5.39
C ALA A 266 7.45 7.52 -6.20
N LEU A 267 7.22 7.16 -7.47
CA LEU A 267 8.20 6.62 -8.42
C LEU A 267 8.95 7.70 -9.23
N ALA A 268 8.88 8.98 -8.86
CA ALA A 268 9.61 10.02 -9.56
C ALA A 268 11.12 9.76 -9.50
N GLU A 269 11.84 9.99 -10.63
CA GLU A 269 13.29 9.82 -10.74
C GLU A 269 14.02 10.69 -9.72
N ALA A 270 13.73 12.00 -9.76
CA ALA A 270 14.32 12.96 -8.83
C ALA A 270 13.68 12.83 -7.45
N ARG A 271 14.48 12.62 -6.42
CA ARG A 271 14.03 12.41 -5.04
C ARG A 271 13.22 13.59 -4.49
N GLU A 272 13.54 14.81 -4.87
CA GLU A 272 12.83 16.05 -4.52
C GLU A 272 11.39 16.10 -5.08
N HIS A 273 11.11 15.37 -6.14
CA HIS A 273 9.75 15.27 -6.72
C HIS A 273 8.91 14.17 -6.10
N ARG A 274 9.51 13.26 -5.30
CA ARG A 274 8.79 12.22 -4.55
C ARG A 274 8.08 12.82 -3.34
N TYR A 275 7.32 12.00 -2.64
CA TYR A 275 6.94 12.32 -1.26
C TYR A 275 8.20 12.42 -0.41
N GLN A 276 8.29 13.47 0.41
CA GLN A 276 9.51 13.70 1.22
C GLN A 276 9.54 12.84 2.48
N THR A 277 8.41 12.26 2.86
CA THR A 277 8.29 11.31 3.97
C THR A 277 7.31 10.20 3.59
N VAL A 278 7.47 9.03 4.20
CA VAL A 278 6.50 7.93 4.08
C VAL A 278 5.13 8.35 4.63
N GLN A 279 5.10 9.20 5.69
CA GLN A 279 3.85 9.72 6.24
C GLN A 279 3.04 10.52 5.20
N ALA A 280 3.70 11.36 4.40
CA ALA A 280 3.03 12.13 3.36
C ALA A 280 2.43 11.23 2.25
N LEU A 281 3.11 10.14 1.88
CA LEU A 281 2.56 9.13 0.97
C LEU A 281 1.37 8.40 1.61
N ARG A 282 1.51 7.99 2.87
CA ARG A 282 0.44 7.35 3.64
C ARG A 282 -0.84 8.19 3.68
N ASP A 283 -0.69 9.49 3.97
CA ASP A 283 -1.83 10.42 4.06
C ASP A 283 -2.57 10.56 2.72
N ASP A 284 -1.85 10.57 1.59
CA ASP A 284 -2.47 10.61 0.25
C ASP A 284 -3.19 9.29 -0.09
N VAL A 285 -2.62 8.13 0.27
CA VAL A 285 -3.27 6.81 0.10
C VAL A 285 -4.50 6.69 1.00
N GLU A 286 -4.40 7.09 2.27
CA GLU A 286 -5.54 7.11 3.21
C GLU A 286 -6.62 8.10 2.75
N GLY A 287 -6.20 9.28 2.27
CA GLY A 287 -7.09 10.26 1.68
C GLY A 287 -7.82 9.73 0.44
N PHE A 288 -7.17 8.89 -0.39
CA PHE A 288 -7.81 8.18 -1.49
C PHE A 288 -8.89 7.22 -0.97
N LEU A 289 -8.56 6.39 0.03
CA LEU A 289 -9.52 5.44 0.62
C LEU A 289 -10.71 6.12 1.27
N ARG A 290 -10.48 7.22 2.02
CA ARG A 290 -11.54 7.91 2.77
C ARG A 290 -12.41 8.83 1.92
N SER A 291 -11.88 9.43 0.86
CA SER A 291 -12.60 10.45 0.06
C SER A 291 -13.40 9.88 -1.11
N GLY A 292 -13.58 8.56 -1.20
CA GLY A 292 -14.20 7.93 -2.36
C GLY A 292 -13.38 8.18 -3.63
N GLY A 293 -12.08 8.04 -3.55
CA GLY A 293 -11.15 8.20 -4.69
C GLY A 293 -11.47 7.29 -5.89
N TRP A 294 -12.39 6.35 -5.70
CA TRP A 294 -13.06 5.54 -6.72
C TRP A 294 -13.96 6.35 -7.63
N PHE A 295 -14.48 7.50 -7.15
CA PHE A 295 -15.31 8.37 -7.94
C PHE A 295 -14.44 9.31 -8.76
N ALA A 296 -14.58 9.27 -10.07
CA ALA A 296 -13.90 10.20 -10.95
C ALA A 296 -14.26 11.64 -10.56
N ALA A 297 -13.26 12.50 -10.41
CA ALA A 297 -13.50 13.92 -10.19
C ALA A 297 -13.70 14.61 -11.53
N GLN A 298 -14.83 15.28 -11.71
CA GLN A 298 -15.12 16.12 -12.87
C GLN A 298 -15.08 17.60 -12.49
N ARG A 299 -14.46 18.40 -13.36
CA ARG A 299 -14.37 19.85 -13.18
C ARG A 299 -15.35 20.55 -14.12
N PHE A 300 -16.04 21.56 -13.61
CA PHE A 300 -16.96 22.39 -14.34
C PHE A 300 -16.57 23.86 -14.14
N GLN A 301 -16.47 24.60 -15.23
CA GLN A 301 -16.21 26.03 -15.16
C GLN A 301 -17.46 26.78 -14.70
N SER A 302 -17.26 27.93 -14.07
CA SER A 302 -18.36 28.82 -13.70
C SER A 302 -19.24 29.11 -14.93
N GLY A 303 -20.57 29.02 -14.76
CA GLY A 303 -21.57 29.20 -15.81
C GLY A 303 -21.89 27.95 -16.67
N SER A 304 -21.05 26.89 -16.61
CA SER A 304 -21.31 25.66 -17.38
C SER A 304 -22.47 24.86 -16.83
N LEU A 305 -23.20 24.18 -17.74
CA LEU A 305 -24.30 23.27 -17.41
C LEU A 305 -23.67 21.92 -17.00
N MET A 306 -24.06 21.42 -15.83
CA MET A 306 -23.60 20.12 -15.28
C MET A 306 -24.64 19.02 -15.59
N ILE A 307 -25.92 19.35 -15.54
CA ILE A 307 -27.06 18.47 -15.79
C ILE A 307 -28.11 19.27 -16.55
N GLU A 308 -28.76 18.66 -17.55
CA GLU A 308 -29.84 19.25 -18.33
C GLU A 308 -31.18 18.55 -18.05
N GLU A 309 -32.24 19.32 -17.81
CA GLU A 309 -33.59 18.81 -17.59
C GLU A 309 -34.08 17.99 -18.80
N GLY A 310 -34.71 16.85 -18.56
CA GLY A 310 -35.23 15.96 -19.61
C GLY A 310 -34.22 14.92 -20.13
N GLU A 311 -32.90 15.04 -19.88
CA GLU A 311 -31.94 14.05 -20.26
C GLU A 311 -32.09 12.72 -19.46
N ILE A 312 -31.54 11.63 -20.00
CA ILE A 312 -31.45 10.37 -19.27
C ILE A 312 -30.30 10.48 -18.26
N GLY A 313 -30.59 10.25 -16.98
CA GLY A 313 -29.60 10.38 -15.91
C GLY A 313 -28.92 9.06 -15.57
N ASP A 314 -27.68 8.91 -16.02
CA ASP A 314 -26.81 7.74 -15.74
C ASP A 314 -25.84 7.96 -14.56
N ARG A 315 -25.74 9.21 -14.07
CA ARG A 315 -24.81 9.62 -13.01
C ARG A 315 -25.39 10.71 -12.11
N ALA A 316 -24.83 10.83 -10.92
CA ALA A 316 -25.05 11.94 -10.00
C ALA A 316 -23.70 12.57 -9.61
N TYR A 317 -23.74 13.70 -8.92
CA TYR A 317 -22.54 14.43 -8.53
C TYR A 317 -22.59 14.79 -7.05
N ILE A 318 -21.50 14.50 -6.32
CA ILE A 318 -21.26 15.02 -4.97
C ILE A 318 -20.32 16.22 -5.14
N ILE A 319 -20.75 17.40 -4.72
CA ILE A 319 -19.96 18.62 -4.83
C ILE A 319 -18.82 18.55 -3.82
N SER A 320 -17.58 18.56 -4.31
CA SER A 320 -16.38 18.58 -3.47
C SER A 320 -15.88 20.00 -3.22
N LYS A 321 -15.97 20.88 -4.25
CA LYS A 321 -15.55 22.28 -4.19
C LYS A 321 -16.45 23.14 -5.09
N GLY A 322 -16.67 24.38 -4.68
CA GLY A 322 -17.50 25.33 -5.43
C GLY A 322 -18.99 25.21 -5.11
N THR A 323 -19.82 25.93 -5.86
CA THR A 323 -21.28 25.97 -5.69
C THR A 323 -21.98 25.87 -7.04
N CYS A 324 -23.15 25.24 -7.07
CA CYS A 324 -24.01 25.14 -8.24
C CYS A 324 -25.45 25.50 -7.87
N GLU A 325 -26.24 25.88 -8.87
CA GLU A 325 -27.69 26.09 -8.73
C GLU A 325 -28.45 24.97 -9.43
N VAL A 326 -29.55 24.57 -8.81
CA VAL A 326 -30.57 23.69 -9.40
C VAL A 326 -31.71 24.55 -9.83
N PHE A 327 -32.13 24.45 -11.10
CA PHE A 327 -33.18 25.27 -11.67
C PHE A 327 -34.05 24.49 -12.66
N ARG A 328 -35.25 25.00 -12.94
CA ARG A 328 -36.18 24.42 -13.88
C ARG A 328 -36.68 25.49 -14.88
N ALA A 329 -36.93 25.09 -16.10
CA ALA A 329 -37.57 25.93 -17.09
C ALA A 329 -39.08 25.92 -16.88
N VAL A 330 -39.68 27.10 -16.68
CA VAL A 330 -41.16 27.31 -16.57
C VAL A 330 -41.58 28.31 -17.63
N GLY A 331 -41.98 27.81 -18.80
CA GLY A 331 -42.23 28.67 -20.00
C GLY A 331 -40.93 29.37 -20.44
N GLU A 332 -40.99 30.69 -20.59
CA GLU A 332 -39.80 31.52 -20.95
C GLU A 332 -38.95 31.93 -19.74
N ARG A 333 -39.31 31.54 -18.52
CA ARG A 333 -38.60 31.92 -17.29
C ARG A 333 -37.87 30.73 -16.71
N THR A 334 -36.77 31.04 -16.00
CA THR A 334 -36.00 30.06 -15.24
C THR A 334 -36.31 30.23 -13.74
N GLU A 335 -36.81 29.20 -13.10
CA GLU A 335 -37.07 29.19 -11.67
C GLU A 335 -35.91 28.48 -10.96
N ARG A 336 -35.21 29.19 -10.05
CA ARG A 336 -34.18 28.61 -9.21
C ARG A 336 -34.81 27.85 -8.06
N LEU A 337 -34.52 26.55 -7.96
CA LEU A 337 -35.05 25.69 -6.90
C LEU A 337 -34.15 25.74 -5.65
N ARG A 338 -32.85 25.65 -5.84
CA ARG A 338 -31.86 25.68 -4.72
C ARG A 338 -30.45 25.97 -5.19
N VAL A 339 -29.57 26.29 -4.23
CA VAL A 339 -28.11 26.33 -4.39
C VAL A 339 -27.51 25.20 -3.59
N VAL A 340 -26.48 24.52 -4.16
CA VAL A 340 -25.81 23.38 -3.58
C VAL A 340 -24.30 23.65 -3.50
N GLY A 341 -23.73 23.49 -2.32
CA GLY A 341 -22.30 23.66 -2.04
C GLY A 341 -21.60 22.35 -1.71
N PRO A 342 -20.35 22.41 -1.18
CA PRO A 342 -19.57 21.22 -0.81
C PRO A 342 -20.33 20.28 0.12
N GLY A 343 -20.21 18.96 -0.14
CA GLY A 343 -20.96 17.90 0.53
C GLY A 343 -22.37 17.66 0.00
N GLY A 344 -22.92 18.58 -0.79
CA GLY A 344 -24.25 18.44 -1.39
C GLY A 344 -24.24 17.55 -2.63
N VAL A 345 -25.41 16.97 -2.92
CA VAL A 345 -25.62 16.02 -4.02
C VAL A 345 -26.60 16.60 -5.03
N VAL A 346 -26.34 16.36 -6.32
CA VAL A 346 -27.23 16.70 -7.44
C VAL A 346 -27.32 15.54 -8.44
N GLY A 347 -28.51 15.38 -9.05
CA GLY A 347 -28.78 14.34 -10.06
C GLY A 347 -29.12 12.97 -9.46
N GLU A 348 -29.24 12.85 -8.15
CA GLU A 348 -29.54 11.62 -7.41
C GLU A 348 -30.89 11.00 -7.78
N VAL A 349 -31.92 11.83 -8.02
CA VAL A 349 -33.29 11.34 -8.31
C VAL A 349 -33.29 10.43 -9.53
N SER A 350 -32.69 10.84 -10.63
CA SER A 350 -32.66 10.05 -11.87
C SER A 350 -31.83 8.77 -11.69
N LEU A 351 -30.76 8.83 -10.90
CA LEU A 351 -29.90 7.67 -10.64
C LEU A 351 -30.64 6.58 -9.84
N PHE A 352 -31.46 6.96 -8.85
CA PHE A 352 -32.24 6.03 -8.05
C PHE A 352 -33.48 5.51 -8.77
N THR A 353 -34.21 6.41 -9.46
CA THR A 353 -35.54 6.10 -10.00
C THR A 353 -35.53 5.66 -11.45
N GLY A 354 -34.45 5.95 -12.18
CA GLY A 354 -34.37 5.73 -13.64
C GLY A 354 -35.20 6.70 -14.48
N VAL A 355 -35.85 7.69 -13.84
CA VAL A 355 -36.62 8.74 -14.58
C VAL A 355 -35.68 9.76 -15.19
N ARG A 356 -36.15 10.51 -16.19
CA ARG A 356 -35.41 11.62 -16.80
C ARG A 356 -35.09 12.69 -15.76
N ARG A 357 -34.07 13.52 -16.04
CA ARG A 357 -33.67 14.65 -15.21
C ARG A 357 -34.86 15.59 -14.95
N VAL A 358 -35.17 15.81 -13.69
CA VAL A 358 -36.34 16.63 -13.28
C VAL A 358 -35.99 18.09 -13.14
N ALA A 359 -34.72 18.48 -13.28
CA ALA A 359 -34.23 19.85 -13.22
C ALA A 359 -32.85 19.94 -13.86
N SER A 360 -32.44 21.13 -14.26
CA SER A 360 -31.08 21.45 -14.71
C SER A 360 -30.19 21.87 -13.55
N VAL A 361 -28.87 21.69 -13.69
CA VAL A 361 -27.88 22.14 -12.73
C VAL A 361 -26.80 22.93 -13.45
N ARG A 362 -26.49 24.14 -12.95
CA ARG A 362 -25.45 25.03 -13.49
C ARG A 362 -24.43 25.37 -12.42
N ALA A 363 -23.14 25.34 -12.76
CA ALA A 363 -22.09 25.80 -11.90
C ALA A 363 -22.12 27.31 -11.70
N LEU A 364 -22.20 27.80 -10.47
CA LEU A 364 -22.15 29.23 -10.14
C LEU A 364 -20.72 29.73 -9.96
N THR A 365 -19.82 28.84 -9.51
CA THR A 365 -18.37 29.05 -9.42
C THR A 365 -17.66 27.90 -10.15
N ASP A 366 -16.36 27.90 -10.21
CA ASP A 366 -15.64 26.67 -10.61
C ASP A 366 -15.96 25.55 -9.61
N VAL A 367 -16.52 24.46 -10.13
CA VAL A 367 -16.98 23.30 -9.35
C VAL A 367 -16.06 22.10 -9.61
N VAL A 368 -15.68 21.42 -8.53
CA VAL A 368 -15.13 20.06 -8.57
C VAL A 368 -16.18 19.14 -7.95
N ALA A 369 -16.61 18.13 -8.70
CA ALA A 369 -17.62 17.18 -8.25
C ALA A 369 -17.16 15.74 -8.46
N LEU A 370 -17.49 14.86 -7.53
CA LEU A 370 -17.26 13.41 -7.64
C LEU A 370 -18.43 12.82 -8.43
N VAL A 371 -18.11 12.05 -9.48
CA VAL A 371 -19.10 11.40 -10.36
C VAL A 371 -19.54 10.09 -9.73
N VAL A 372 -20.81 9.94 -9.41
CA VAL A 372 -21.42 8.74 -8.86
C VAL A 372 -22.26 8.07 -9.95
N THR A 373 -21.82 6.90 -10.43
CA THR A 373 -22.58 6.05 -11.35
C THR A 373 -23.48 5.08 -10.58
N ARG A 374 -24.44 4.45 -11.27
CA ARG A 374 -25.30 3.41 -10.66
C ARG A 374 -24.50 2.25 -10.09
N ASP A 375 -23.51 1.76 -10.84
CA ASP A 375 -22.66 0.65 -10.42
C ASP A 375 -21.81 1.03 -9.18
N ALA A 376 -21.29 2.27 -9.15
CA ALA A 376 -20.57 2.78 -8.00
C ALA A 376 -21.48 2.92 -6.76
N LEU A 377 -22.73 3.35 -6.96
CA LEU A 377 -23.72 3.44 -5.90
C LEU A 377 -24.09 2.06 -5.32
N GLU A 378 -24.34 1.08 -6.16
CA GLU A 378 -24.69 -0.28 -5.73
C GLU A 378 -23.55 -0.93 -4.93
N ARG A 379 -22.31 -0.68 -5.33
CA ARG A 379 -21.12 -1.16 -4.60
C ARG A 379 -20.97 -0.53 -3.21
N GLU A 380 -21.31 0.74 -3.08
CA GLU A 380 -21.07 1.54 -1.86
C GLU A 380 -22.25 1.57 -0.87
N LEU A 381 -23.44 1.10 -1.25
CA LEU A 381 -24.63 1.08 -0.38
C LEU A 381 -24.42 0.34 0.94
N GLY A 382 -23.41 -0.55 1.04
CA GLY A 382 -23.02 -1.23 2.27
C GLY A 382 -22.02 -0.48 3.16
N ARG A 383 -21.53 0.70 2.75
CA ARG A 383 -20.41 1.42 3.41
C ARG A 383 -20.89 2.73 4.03
N ALA A 384 -20.81 2.80 5.35
CA ALA A 384 -21.48 3.83 6.16
C ALA A 384 -20.93 5.27 6.08
N GLY A 385 -19.80 5.54 5.41
CA GLY A 385 -19.11 6.84 5.52
C GLY A 385 -19.39 7.84 4.40
N ILE A 386 -18.98 7.53 3.18
CA ILE A 386 -18.93 8.48 2.04
C ILE A 386 -20.30 8.67 1.41
N MET A 387 -21.12 7.63 1.43
CA MET A 387 -22.46 7.65 0.82
C MET A 387 -23.54 8.24 1.73
N ARG A 388 -23.22 8.54 2.98
CA ARG A 388 -24.21 9.13 3.91
C ARG A 388 -24.89 10.38 3.38
N PRO A 389 -24.18 11.40 2.83
CA PRO A 389 -24.84 12.57 2.23
C PRO A 389 -25.72 12.21 1.04
N PHE A 390 -25.33 11.17 0.27
CA PHE A 390 -26.06 10.69 -0.89
C PHE A 390 -27.37 9.99 -0.49
N VAL A 391 -27.31 9.13 0.52
CA VAL A 391 -28.48 8.43 1.06
C VAL A 391 -29.43 9.42 1.74
N GLU A 392 -28.91 10.36 2.53
CA GLU A 392 -29.70 11.40 3.19
C GLU A 392 -30.41 12.32 2.15
N ALA A 393 -29.71 12.72 1.08
CA ALA A 393 -30.31 13.50 -0.02
C ALA A 393 -31.40 12.70 -0.75
N GLY A 394 -31.16 11.42 -1.02
CA GLY A 394 -32.14 10.52 -1.63
C GLY A 394 -33.41 10.37 -0.78
N ILE A 395 -33.28 10.09 0.50
CA ILE A 395 -34.40 9.96 1.44
C ILE A 395 -35.21 11.26 1.52
N ALA A 396 -34.55 12.41 1.65
CA ALA A 396 -35.23 13.70 1.71
C ALA A 396 -36.03 13.98 0.43
N ARG A 397 -35.50 13.62 -0.74
CA ARG A 397 -36.18 13.81 -2.04
C ARG A 397 -37.36 12.87 -2.23
N PHE A 398 -37.27 11.62 -1.79
CA PHE A 398 -38.41 10.69 -1.82
C PHE A 398 -39.53 11.20 -0.94
N ALA A 399 -39.25 11.75 0.25
CA ALA A 399 -40.24 12.36 1.11
C ALA A 399 -40.94 13.57 0.46
N GLU A 400 -40.18 14.48 -0.18
CA GLU A 400 -40.72 15.63 -0.91
C GLU A 400 -41.63 15.18 -2.09
N LEU A 401 -41.22 14.19 -2.86
CA LEU A 401 -42.00 13.66 -3.99
C LEU A 401 -43.30 12.96 -3.53
N ASP A 402 -43.26 12.26 -2.42
CA ASP A 402 -44.43 11.60 -1.83
C ASP A 402 -45.45 12.63 -1.29
N GLU A 403 -44.97 13.74 -0.72
CA GLU A 403 -45.80 14.83 -0.26
C GLU A 403 -46.48 15.61 -1.43
N ILE A 404 -45.73 15.78 -2.53
CA ILE A 404 -46.31 16.36 -3.76
C ILE A 404 -47.36 15.43 -4.38
N ARG A 405 -47.13 14.10 -4.39
CA ARG A 405 -48.12 13.13 -4.88
C ARG A 405 -49.38 13.06 -4.02
N ARG A 406 -49.29 13.32 -2.72
CA ARG A 406 -50.48 13.35 -1.83
C ARG A 406 -51.28 14.62 -1.93
N ARG A 407 -50.69 15.72 -2.47
CA ARG A 407 -51.34 17.01 -2.69
C ARG A 407 -51.92 17.18 -4.10
N ALA A 408 -51.59 16.31 -5.05
CA ALA A 408 -52.14 16.22 -6.39
C ALA A 408 -53.22 15.15 -6.49
#